data_5f3e015032c407e561eb84f076d7e6c6
#
_entry.id   5f3e015032c407e561eb84f076d7e6c6
#
_cell.length_a   1.000
_cell.length_b   1.000
_cell.length_c   1.000
_cell.angle_alpha   90.00
_cell.angle_beta   90.00
_cell.angle_gamma   90.00
#
_symmetry.space_group_name_H-M   'P 1'
#
loop_
_entity.id
_entity.type
_entity.pdbx_description
1 polymer ?
#
loop_
_entity_poly.entity_id
_entity_poly.type
_entity_poly.pdbx_seq_one_letter_code
_entity_poly.pdbx_strand_id
1 'polypeptide(L)'
;MTVGIYIRVSTEEQVKEGFSISAQKEKLKAYCTAQGWEDFKFYVDEGKSAKDMHRPLLQEMITHIKKGLIDTVLVYKLDRLTRSVVDLHNLLSIFDEYNCAFKSATEVYDTSSAMGRFFITIISSVAQFERENTSERVSFGMAEKVRQGEYIPLAPFGYVKGPDGKLIINEAEKEIFLHVVNMVSTGYSLRQTCEYLTNIGLKTRRSNDVWKVSTLIWML
;
A
#
# COMPACT_ATOMS: atom_id res chain seq x y z
N MET A 1 -11.67 -28.62 -8.83
CA MET A 1 -10.72 -27.54 -9.14
C MET A 1 -11.54 -26.37 -9.66
N THR A 2 -11.68 -25.34 -8.86
CA THR A 2 -12.49 -24.17 -9.21
C THR A 2 -11.58 -23.03 -9.73
N VAL A 3 -11.91 -22.51 -10.92
CA VAL A 3 -11.12 -21.47 -11.58
C VAL A 3 -11.75 -20.10 -11.39
N GLY A 4 -11.02 -19.14 -10.81
CA GLY A 4 -11.39 -17.74 -10.78
C GLY A 4 -10.94 -17.02 -12.05
N ILE A 5 -11.86 -16.66 -12.92
CA ILE A 5 -11.54 -15.94 -14.16
C ILE A 5 -11.69 -14.45 -13.90
N TYR A 6 -10.54 -13.71 -13.92
CA TYR A 6 -10.55 -12.29 -13.70
C TYR A 6 -10.50 -11.53 -15.03
N ILE A 7 -11.42 -10.59 -15.20
CA ILE A 7 -11.52 -9.70 -16.35
C ILE A 7 -11.57 -8.26 -15.88
N ARG A 8 -10.72 -7.40 -16.47
CA ARG A 8 -10.76 -5.96 -16.28
C ARG A 8 -10.78 -5.25 -17.62
N VAL A 9 -11.64 -4.26 -17.73
CA VAL A 9 -11.71 -3.38 -18.92
C VAL A 9 -11.78 -1.95 -18.44
N SER A 10 -10.87 -1.09 -18.89
CA SER A 10 -10.98 0.36 -18.70
C SER A 10 -11.84 0.98 -19.79
N THR A 11 -12.43 2.16 -19.50
CA THR A 11 -13.22 2.92 -20.48
C THR A 11 -12.43 3.25 -21.75
N GLU A 12 -11.14 3.52 -21.63
CA GLU A 12 -10.25 3.80 -22.78
C GLU A 12 -9.94 2.56 -23.63
N GLU A 13 -9.82 1.39 -22.99
CA GLU A 13 -9.54 0.13 -23.68
C GLU A 13 -10.76 -0.41 -24.43
N GLN A 14 -11.96 -0.15 -23.93
CA GLN A 14 -13.21 -0.48 -24.63
C GLN A 14 -13.33 0.26 -25.95
N VAL A 15 -12.83 1.50 -26.02
CA VAL A 15 -12.93 2.36 -27.21
C VAL A 15 -11.81 2.04 -28.21
N LYS A 16 -10.59 1.72 -27.75
CA LYS A 16 -9.41 1.60 -28.64
C LYS A 16 -9.19 0.19 -29.20
N GLU A 17 -9.48 -0.86 -28.45
CA GLU A 17 -9.08 -2.23 -28.83
C GLU A 17 -10.24 -3.11 -29.30
N GLY A 18 -11.50 -2.63 -29.26
CA GLY A 18 -12.66 -3.40 -29.70
C GLY A 18 -12.88 -4.72 -28.90
N PHE A 19 -12.10 -4.95 -27.86
CA PHE A 19 -12.23 -6.12 -26.99
C PHE A 19 -13.35 -5.91 -26.00
N SER A 20 -14.57 -6.26 -26.39
CA SER A 20 -15.72 -6.29 -25.49
C SER A 20 -15.49 -7.34 -24.39
N ILE A 21 -16.06 -7.09 -23.21
CA ILE A 21 -16.09 -8.06 -22.10
C ILE A 21 -16.62 -9.42 -22.56
N SER A 22 -17.62 -9.41 -23.45
CA SER A 22 -18.19 -10.62 -24.02
C SER A 22 -17.16 -11.45 -24.80
N ALA A 23 -16.37 -10.82 -25.67
CA ALA A 23 -15.31 -11.49 -26.43
C ALA A 23 -14.21 -12.09 -25.52
N GLN A 24 -13.83 -11.37 -24.44
CA GLN A 24 -12.89 -11.92 -23.45
C GLN A 24 -13.49 -13.12 -22.70
N LYS A 25 -14.76 -13.02 -22.27
CA LYS A 25 -15.47 -14.12 -21.62
C LYS A 25 -15.52 -15.38 -22.50
N GLU A 26 -15.86 -15.22 -23.77
CA GLU A 26 -15.91 -16.35 -24.71
C GLU A 26 -14.54 -17.02 -24.90
N LYS A 27 -13.48 -16.21 -25.08
CA LYS A 27 -12.11 -16.74 -25.23
C LYS A 27 -11.64 -17.47 -23.97
N LEU A 28 -11.87 -16.90 -22.79
CA LEU A 28 -11.48 -17.50 -21.53
C LEU A 28 -12.30 -18.74 -21.20
N LYS A 29 -13.58 -18.77 -21.57
CA LYS A 29 -14.44 -19.96 -21.48
C LYS A 29 -13.94 -21.07 -22.40
N ALA A 30 -13.62 -20.74 -23.66
CA ALA A 30 -13.05 -21.70 -24.59
C ALA A 30 -11.70 -22.25 -24.10
N TYR A 31 -10.86 -21.41 -23.47
CA TYR A 31 -9.62 -21.84 -22.84
C TYR A 31 -9.89 -22.83 -21.69
N CYS A 32 -10.84 -22.55 -20.79
CA CYS A 32 -11.22 -23.47 -19.71
C CYS A 32 -11.69 -24.82 -20.28
N THR A 33 -12.54 -24.79 -21.30
CA THR A 33 -13.01 -26.01 -21.97
C THR A 33 -11.84 -26.81 -22.57
N ALA A 34 -10.90 -26.17 -23.21
CA ALA A 34 -9.72 -26.82 -23.78
C ALA A 34 -8.79 -27.43 -22.71
N GLN A 35 -8.79 -26.88 -21.48
CA GLN A 35 -8.06 -27.43 -20.34
C GLN A 35 -8.85 -28.47 -19.54
N GLY A 36 -10.11 -28.76 -19.92
CA GLY A 36 -11.00 -29.65 -19.17
C GLY A 36 -11.50 -29.07 -17.85
N TRP A 37 -11.55 -27.76 -17.73
CA TRP A 37 -12.03 -27.08 -16.52
C TRP A 37 -13.50 -26.73 -16.66
N GLU A 38 -14.34 -27.43 -15.91
CA GLU A 38 -15.78 -27.27 -15.95
C GLU A 38 -16.31 -26.29 -14.90
N ASP A 39 -15.61 -26.17 -13.77
CA ASP A 39 -16.01 -25.31 -12.65
C ASP A 39 -15.20 -24.01 -12.66
N PHE A 40 -15.87 -22.90 -13.02
CA PHE A 40 -15.24 -21.57 -13.05
C PHE A 40 -16.23 -20.45 -12.70
N LYS A 41 -15.69 -19.39 -12.09
CA LYS A 41 -16.43 -18.16 -11.74
C LYS A 41 -15.77 -16.94 -12.35
N PHE A 42 -16.58 -16.04 -12.94
CA PHE A 42 -16.10 -14.76 -13.46
C PHE A 42 -16.09 -13.67 -12.39
N TYR A 43 -15.02 -12.88 -12.37
CA TYR A 43 -14.85 -11.65 -11.60
C TYR A 43 -14.55 -10.53 -12.59
N VAL A 44 -15.47 -9.57 -12.76
CA VAL A 44 -15.39 -8.57 -13.84
C VAL A 44 -15.44 -7.17 -13.25
N ASP A 45 -14.29 -6.47 -13.25
CA ASP A 45 -14.21 -5.07 -12.88
C ASP A 45 -14.25 -4.17 -14.13
N GLU A 46 -15.38 -3.49 -14.33
CA GLU A 46 -15.60 -2.57 -15.45
C GLU A 46 -15.21 -1.13 -15.10
N GLY A 47 -14.60 -0.42 -16.06
CA GLY A 47 -14.26 0.99 -15.92
C GLY A 47 -13.17 1.31 -14.90
N LYS A 48 -12.45 0.28 -14.39
CA LYS A 48 -11.41 0.43 -13.37
C LYS A 48 -10.00 0.44 -13.96
N SER A 49 -9.13 1.29 -13.40
CA SER A 49 -7.72 1.34 -13.80
C SER A 49 -6.93 0.14 -13.26
N ALA A 50 -5.96 -0.35 -14.04
CA ALA A 50 -5.00 -1.37 -13.58
C ALA A 50 -4.03 -0.86 -12.50
N LYS A 51 -4.00 0.46 -12.26
CA LYS A 51 -3.16 1.09 -11.22
C LYS A 51 -3.83 1.07 -9.83
N ASP A 52 -5.12 0.75 -9.75
CA ASP A 52 -5.88 0.76 -8.50
C ASP A 52 -6.09 -0.69 -8.02
N MET A 53 -5.62 -0.99 -6.81
CA MET A 53 -5.87 -2.28 -6.14
C MET A 53 -7.24 -2.35 -5.46
N HIS A 54 -7.95 -1.21 -5.32
CA HIS A 54 -9.30 -1.14 -4.73
C HIS A 54 -10.39 -1.48 -5.74
N ARG A 55 -10.25 -2.63 -6.42
CA ARG A 55 -11.20 -3.19 -7.38
C ARG A 55 -12.10 -4.20 -6.65
N PRO A 56 -13.43 -3.97 -6.58
CA PRO A 56 -14.32 -4.77 -5.74
C PRO A 56 -14.28 -6.27 -6.06
N LEU A 57 -14.34 -6.62 -7.36
CA LEU A 57 -14.37 -8.02 -7.78
C LEU A 57 -13.01 -8.72 -7.65
N LEU A 58 -11.89 -7.96 -7.78
CA LEU A 58 -10.56 -8.47 -7.44
C LEU A 58 -10.48 -8.81 -5.96
N GLN A 59 -10.96 -7.91 -5.07
CA GLN A 59 -10.96 -8.15 -3.62
C GLN A 59 -11.88 -9.32 -3.21
N GLU A 60 -13.03 -9.46 -3.88
CA GLU A 60 -13.91 -10.62 -3.71
C GLU A 60 -13.18 -11.91 -4.11
N MET A 61 -12.51 -11.93 -5.27
CA MET A 61 -11.72 -13.06 -5.74
C MET A 61 -10.62 -13.44 -4.75
N ILE A 62 -9.85 -12.45 -4.23
CA ILE A 62 -8.83 -12.69 -3.21
C ILE A 62 -9.44 -13.28 -1.94
N THR A 63 -10.62 -12.80 -1.54
CA THR A 63 -11.34 -13.36 -0.39
C THR A 63 -11.73 -14.81 -0.61
N HIS A 64 -12.16 -15.18 -1.82
CA HIS A 64 -12.49 -16.55 -2.17
C HIS A 64 -11.24 -17.44 -2.23
N ILE A 65 -10.12 -16.94 -2.72
CA ILE A 65 -8.82 -17.63 -2.67
C ILE A 65 -8.43 -17.95 -1.23
N LYS A 66 -8.49 -16.96 -0.33
CA LYS A 66 -8.17 -17.13 1.09
C LYS A 66 -9.08 -18.15 1.80
N LYS A 67 -10.30 -18.35 1.30
CA LYS A 67 -11.23 -19.37 1.79
C LYS A 67 -11.05 -20.74 1.15
N GLY A 68 -10.08 -20.93 0.23
CA GLY A 68 -9.87 -22.17 -0.49
C GLY A 68 -10.97 -22.50 -1.49
N LEU A 69 -11.72 -21.50 -1.96
CA LEU A 69 -12.81 -21.69 -2.94
C LEU A 69 -12.34 -21.56 -4.39
N ILE A 70 -11.08 -21.14 -4.60
CA ILE A 70 -10.46 -20.97 -5.93
C ILE A 70 -9.08 -21.59 -5.88
N ASP A 71 -8.83 -22.52 -6.79
CA ASP A 71 -7.55 -23.25 -6.92
C ASP A 71 -6.65 -22.63 -8.00
N THR A 72 -7.23 -21.89 -8.95
CA THR A 72 -6.48 -21.28 -10.05
C THR A 72 -7.09 -19.94 -10.43
N VAL A 73 -6.27 -18.92 -10.60
CA VAL A 73 -6.64 -17.62 -11.19
C VAL A 73 -6.26 -17.63 -12.66
N LEU A 74 -7.23 -17.36 -13.54
CA LEU A 74 -7.03 -17.22 -14.98
C LEU A 74 -7.30 -15.79 -15.43
N VAL A 75 -6.37 -15.21 -16.19
CA VAL A 75 -6.52 -13.91 -16.85
C VAL A 75 -6.29 -14.03 -18.36
N TYR A 76 -6.80 -13.08 -19.13
CA TYR A 76 -6.53 -13.06 -20.57
C TYR A 76 -5.06 -12.70 -20.87
N LYS A 77 -4.55 -11.63 -20.23
CA LYS A 77 -3.16 -11.18 -20.23
C LYS A 77 -2.79 -10.65 -18.85
N LEU A 78 -1.49 -10.63 -18.54
CA LEU A 78 -0.97 -10.16 -17.27
C LEU A 78 -1.36 -8.70 -16.99
N ASP A 79 -1.37 -7.83 -17.99
CA ASP A 79 -1.74 -6.41 -17.88
C ASP A 79 -3.22 -6.20 -17.47
N ARG A 80 -4.06 -7.22 -17.63
CA ARG A 80 -5.44 -7.22 -17.12
C ARG A 80 -5.50 -7.40 -15.61
N LEU A 81 -4.53 -8.10 -15.04
CA LEU A 81 -4.43 -8.22 -13.58
C LEU A 81 -3.85 -6.95 -12.97
N THR A 82 -2.66 -6.56 -13.39
CA THR A 82 -2.00 -5.30 -12.98
C THR A 82 -0.92 -4.87 -13.95
N ARG A 83 -0.57 -3.58 -13.92
CA ARG A 83 0.58 -3.00 -14.66
C ARG A 83 1.74 -2.65 -13.73
N SER A 84 1.55 -2.78 -12.43
CA SER A 84 2.58 -2.55 -11.41
C SER A 84 3.27 -3.86 -11.07
N VAL A 85 4.60 -3.88 -11.14
CA VAL A 85 5.41 -5.05 -10.77
C VAL A 85 5.28 -5.35 -9.29
N VAL A 86 5.20 -4.32 -8.46
CA VAL A 86 5.02 -4.46 -6.99
C VAL A 86 3.66 -5.09 -6.68
N ASP A 87 2.59 -4.63 -7.34
CA ASP A 87 1.25 -5.20 -7.11
C ASP A 87 1.16 -6.63 -7.63
N LEU A 88 1.81 -6.92 -8.78
CA LEU A 88 1.91 -8.28 -9.29
C LEU A 88 2.59 -9.20 -8.29
N HIS A 89 3.75 -8.79 -7.76
CA HIS A 89 4.45 -9.54 -6.73
C HIS A 89 3.55 -9.82 -5.52
N ASN A 90 2.85 -8.79 -5.01
CA ASN A 90 1.97 -8.93 -3.86
C ASN A 90 0.82 -9.92 -4.14
N LEU A 91 0.21 -9.85 -5.33
CA LEU A 91 -0.86 -10.77 -5.73
C LEU A 91 -0.35 -12.21 -5.88
N LEU A 92 0.78 -12.40 -6.56
CA LEU A 92 1.38 -13.74 -6.73
C LEU A 92 1.81 -14.34 -5.38
N SER A 93 2.30 -13.51 -4.44
CA SER A 93 2.63 -13.96 -3.08
C SER A 93 1.38 -14.44 -2.33
N ILE A 94 0.25 -13.73 -2.46
CA ILE A 94 -1.03 -14.18 -1.89
C ILE A 94 -1.48 -15.49 -2.54
N PHE A 95 -1.38 -15.62 -3.86
CA PHE A 95 -1.79 -16.84 -4.54
C PHE A 95 -0.96 -18.04 -4.11
N ASP A 96 0.35 -17.87 -3.96
CA ASP A 96 1.27 -18.92 -3.50
C ASP A 96 1.00 -19.32 -2.04
N GLU A 97 0.80 -18.34 -1.15
CA GLU A 97 0.45 -18.56 0.27
C GLU A 97 -0.79 -19.47 0.44
N TYR A 98 -1.78 -19.29 -0.45
CA TYR A 98 -3.02 -20.06 -0.41
C TYR A 98 -3.06 -21.21 -1.43
N ASN A 99 -1.91 -21.63 -1.98
CA ASN A 99 -1.78 -22.70 -2.98
C ASN A 99 -2.69 -22.53 -4.21
N CYS A 100 -2.92 -21.28 -4.61
CA CYS A 100 -3.70 -20.93 -5.79
C CYS A 100 -2.76 -20.70 -6.98
N ALA A 101 -2.90 -21.45 -8.06
CA ALA A 101 -2.10 -21.25 -9.27
C ALA A 101 -2.55 -20.00 -10.03
N PHE A 102 -1.61 -19.38 -10.75
CA PHE A 102 -1.90 -18.26 -11.66
C PHE A 102 -1.57 -18.66 -13.11
N LYS A 103 -2.49 -18.36 -14.04
CA LYS A 103 -2.31 -18.60 -15.48
C LYS A 103 -2.76 -17.41 -16.32
N SER A 104 -2.03 -17.13 -17.39
CA SER A 104 -2.44 -16.25 -18.48
C SER A 104 -2.87 -17.07 -19.69
N ALA A 105 -3.96 -16.70 -20.35
CA ALA A 105 -4.47 -17.45 -21.49
C ALA A 105 -3.66 -17.25 -22.76
N THR A 106 -2.98 -16.10 -22.90
CA THR A 106 -2.24 -15.72 -24.13
C THR A 106 -0.74 -15.61 -23.93
N GLU A 107 -0.26 -15.77 -22.70
CA GLU A 107 1.16 -15.63 -22.34
C GLU A 107 1.62 -16.89 -21.60
N VAL A 108 2.92 -17.18 -21.68
CA VAL A 108 3.50 -18.39 -21.07
C VAL A 108 3.68 -18.23 -19.53
N TYR A 109 2.73 -17.60 -18.85
CA TYR A 109 2.75 -17.42 -17.40
C TYR A 109 1.84 -18.46 -16.74
N ASP A 110 2.50 -19.49 -16.18
CA ASP A 110 1.84 -20.57 -15.42
C ASP A 110 2.67 -20.88 -14.19
N THR A 111 2.22 -20.42 -13.03
CA THR A 111 2.97 -20.57 -11.76
C THR A 111 3.03 -22.01 -11.26
N SER A 112 2.26 -22.93 -11.82
CA SER A 112 2.34 -24.37 -11.51
C SER A 112 3.58 -25.03 -12.14
N SER A 113 4.19 -24.41 -13.16
CA SER A 113 5.36 -24.91 -13.87
C SER A 113 6.70 -24.42 -13.26
N ALA A 114 7.81 -25.12 -13.56
CA ALA A 114 9.15 -24.68 -13.17
C ALA A 114 9.50 -23.30 -13.77
N MET A 115 9.12 -23.06 -15.02
CA MET A 115 9.30 -21.77 -15.70
C MET A 115 8.48 -20.67 -15.03
N GLY A 116 7.27 -20.95 -14.59
CA GLY A 116 6.44 -20.00 -13.87
C GLY A 116 7.03 -19.63 -12.50
N ARG A 117 7.58 -20.58 -11.76
CA ARG A 117 8.30 -20.29 -10.49
C ARG A 117 9.54 -19.41 -10.72
N PHE A 118 10.30 -19.68 -11.78
CA PHE A 118 11.42 -18.82 -12.19
C PHE A 118 10.94 -17.40 -12.52
N PHE A 119 9.82 -17.26 -13.23
CA PHE A 119 9.20 -15.97 -13.52
C PHE A 119 8.82 -15.20 -12.23
N ILE A 120 8.20 -15.87 -11.23
CA ILE A 120 7.90 -15.26 -9.94
C ILE A 120 9.17 -14.72 -9.28
N THR A 121 10.27 -15.47 -9.35
CA THR A 121 11.56 -15.05 -8.78
C THR A 121 12.07 -13.75 -9.45
N ILE A 122 11.97 -13.66 -10.78
CA ILE A 122 12.34 -12.44 -11.52
C ILE A 122 11.46 -11.27 -11.09
N ILE A 123 10.14 -11.45 -11.07
CA ILE A 123 9.18 -10.40 -10.67
C ILE A 123 9.46 -9.93 -9.24
N SER A 124 9.76 -10.86 -8.33
CA SER A 124 10.11 -10.54 -6.94
C SER A 124 11.38 -9.67 -6.85
N SER A 125 12.40 -10.02 -7.64
CA SER A 125 13.67 -9.27 -7.70
C SER A 125 13.46 -7.86 -8.28
N VAL A 126 12.66 -7.73 -9.34
CA VAL A 126 12.32 -6.42 -9.93
C VAL A 126 11.49 -5.57 -8.96
N ALA A 127 10.53 -6.16 -8.28
CA ALA A 127 9.71 -5.46 -7.28
C ALA A 127 10.56 -4.98 -6.09
N GLN A 128 11.55 -5.76 -5.67
CA GLN A 128 12.49 -5.36 -4.63
C GLN A 128 13.37 -4.19 -5.09
N PHE A 129 13.92 -4.28 -6.30
CA PHE A 129 14.71 -3.20 -6.90
C PHE A 129 13.92 -1.88 -7.01
N GLU A 130 12.65 -1.93 -7.44
CA GLU A 130 11.80 -0.74 -7.50
C GLU A 130 11.56 -0.11 -6.12
N ARG A 131 11.38 -0.93 -5.06
CA ARG A 131 11.23 -0.45 -3.69
C ARG A 131 12.50 0.24 -3.19
N GLU A 132 13.65 -0.38 -3.43
CA GLU A 132 14.96 0.18 -3.03
C GLU A 132 15.25 1.49 -3.75
N ASN A 133 15.07 1.55 -5.07
CA ASN A 133 15.21 2.77 -5.88
C ASN A 133 14.29 3.90 -5.39
N THR A 134 13.05 3.57 -5.04
CA THR A 134 12.10 4.56 -4.52
C THR A 134 12.57 5.10 -3.16
N SER A 135 13.04 4.22 -2.27
CA SER A 135 13.59 4.59 -0.97
C SER A 135 14.81 5.50 -1.11
N GLU A 136 15.75 5.16 -2.01
CA GLU A 136 16.92 5.98 -2.29
C GLU A 136 16.55 7.37 -2.84
N ARG A 137 15.63 7.44 -3.79
CA ARG A 137 15.14 8.72 -4.34
C ARG A 137 14.49 9.60 -3.27
N VAL A 138 13.68 9.01 -2.39
CA VAL A 138 13.05 9.72 -1.28
C VAL A 138 14.12 10.23 -0.31
N SER A 139 15.08 9.37 0.07
CA SER A 139 16.19 9.75 0.97
C SER A 139 17.02 10.88 0.38
N PHE A 140 17.40 10.77 -0.90
CA PHE A 140 18.15 11.83 -1.61
C PHE A 140 17.35 13.14 -1.68
N GLY A 141 16.07 13.07 -2.03
CA GLY A 141 15.19 14.24 -2.06
C GLY A 141 15.03 14.91 -0.69
N MET A 142 14.96 14.12 0.38
CA MET A 142 14.91 14.63 1.76
C MET A 142 16.24 15.31 2.13
N ALA A 143 17.38 14.68 1.84
CA ALA A 143 18.71 15.26 2.10
C ALA A 143 18.89 16.59 1.36
N GLU A 144 18.46 16.67 0.11
CA GLU A 144 18.55 17.91 -0.68
C GLU A 144 17.67 19.03 -0.10
N LYS A 145 16.46 18.71 0.34
CA LYS A 145 15.58 19.69 1.01
C LYS A 145 16.19 20.22 2.31
N VAL A 146 16.79 19.33 3.14
CA VAL A 146 17.51 19.74 4.35
C VAL A 146 18.67 20.66 3.99
N ARG A 147 19.41 20.37 2.92
CA ARG A 147 20.52 21.23 2.44
C ARG A 147 20.04 22.61 1.99
N GLN A 148 18.83 22.69 1.44
CA GLN A 148 18.16 23.95 1.07
C GLN A 148 17.56 24.69 2.28
N GLY A 149 17.68 24.14 3.49
CA GLY A 149 17.14 24.74 4.71
C GLY A 149 15.65 24.51 4.92
N GLU A 150 15.03 23.63 4.13
CA GLU A 150 13.63 23.23 4.33
C GLU A 150 13.53 22.17 5.43
N TYR A 151 12.60 22.38 6.38
CA TYR A 151 12.31 21.38 7.39
C TYR A 151 11.24 20.38 6.88
N ILE A 152 11.57 19.10 6.86
CA ILE A 152 10.73 18.05 6.24
C ILE A 152 9.88 17.26 7.24
N PRO A 153 10.37 16.86 8.43
CA PRO A 153 9.59 16.12 9.40
C PRO A 153 8.43 16.94 9.98
N LEU A 154 7.61 16.31 10.82
CA LEU A 154 6.67 17.05 11.68
C LEU A 154 7.47 18.01 12.56
N ALA A 155 7.10 19.29 12.52
CA ALA A 155 7.78 20.32 13.31
C ALA A 155 7.88 19.88 14.78
N PRO A 156 9.04 20.10 15.46
CA PRO A 156 9.17 19.80 16.88
C PRO A 156 8.13 20.57 17.70
N PHE A 157 7.87 20.15 18.92
CA PHE A 157 6.98 20.88 19.81
C PHE A 157 7.54 22.29 20.06
N GLY A 158 6.69 23.31 20.04
CA GLY A 158 7.09 24.71 20.09
C GLY A 158 7.28 25.36 18.71
N TYR A 159 7.19 24.60 17.62
CA TYR A 159 7.34 25.10 16.27
C TYR A 159 6.23 24.63 15.33
N VAL A 160 5.93 25.46 14.33
CA VAL A 160 5.06 25.10 13.18
C VAL A 160 5.83 25.34 11.88
N LYS A 161 5.44 24.64 10.82
CA LYS A 161 6.01 24.83 9.50
C LYS A 161 5.36 26.05 8.84
N GLY A 162 6.16 27.08 8.51
CA GLY A 162 5.73 28.25 7.76
C GLY A 162 5.48 27.97 6.27
N PRO A 163 4.93 28.95 5.54
CA PRO A 163 4.65 28.86 4.11
C PRO A 163 5.90 28.62 3.25
N ASP A 164 7.05 29.12 3.71
CA ASP A 164 8.36 28.98 3.08
C ASP A 164 9.09 27.67 3.41
N GLY A 165 8.42 26.75 4.14
CA GLY A 165 9.00 25.47 4.57
C GLY A 165 9.89 25.55 5.81
N LYS A 166 10.16 26.75 6.35
CA LYS A 166 10.97 26.95 7.55
C LYS A 166 10.16 26.82 8.82
N LEU A 167 10.86 26.60 9.94
CA LEU A 167 10.23 26.53 11.26
C LEU A 167 9.93 27.94 11.78
N ILE A 168 8.71 28.15 12.22
CA ILE A 168 8.25 29.37 12.90
C ILE A 168 7.87 28.97 14.31
N ILE A 169 8.19 29.82 15.30
CA ILE A 169 7.82 29.59 16.71
C ILE A 169 6.30 29.60 16.86
N ASN A 170 5.77 28.57 17.53
CA ASN A 170 4.40 28.53 18.02
C ASN A 170 4.39 29.03 19.47
N GLU A 171 3.99 30.28 19.70
CA GLU A 171 4.09 30.91 21.02
C GLU A 171 3.29 30.12 22.09
N ALA A 172 2.14 29.58 21.77
CA ALA A 172 1.35 28.78 22.73
C ALA A 172 2.07 27.49 23.15
N GLU A 173 2.68 26.77 22.19
CA GLU A 173 3.45 25.56 22.51
C GLU A 173 4.79 25.89 23.18
N LYS A 174 5.40 27.01 22.83
CA LYS A 174 6.64 27.51 23.45
C LYS A 174 6.45 27.76 24.94
N GLU A 175 5.34 28.39 25.34
CA GLU A 175 5.05 28.62 26.75
C GLU A 175 4.92 27.31 27.53
N ILE A 176 4.23 26.32 26.95
CA ILE A 176 4.11 24.98 27.55
C ILE A 176 5.50 24.32 27.63
N PHE A 177 6.32 24.40 26.59
CA PHE A 177 7.67 23.84 26.57
C PHE A 177 8.54 24.44 27.67
N LEU A 178 8.58 25.78 27.78
CA LEU A 178 9.34 26.47 28.81
C LEU A 178 8.87 26.10 30.22
N HIS A 179 7.57 25.91 30.42
CA HIS A 179 7.03 25.47 31.68
C HIS A 179 7.48 24.03 32.04
N VAL A 180 7.47 23.13 31.07
CA VAL A 180 8.00 21.77 31.24
C VAL A 180 9.48 21.77 31.60
N VAL A 181 10.29 22.54 30.85
CA VAL A 181 11.73 22.68 31.13
C VAL A 181 11.97 23.20 32.54
N ASN A 182 11.23 24.21 32.98
CA ASN A 182 11.36 24.78 34.33
C ASN A 182 11.00 23.74 35.41
N MET A 183 9.90 22.97 35.24
CA MET A 183 9.52 21.92 36.19
C MET A 183 10.62 20.85 36.31
N VAL A 184 11.12 20.36 35.20
CA VAL A 184 12.17 19.33 35.18
C VAL A 184 13.47 19.85 35.77
N SER A 185 13.87 21.11 35.49
CA SER A 185 15.08 21.75 36.04
C SER A 185 14.97 22.01 37.53
N THR A 186 13.78 22.19 38.08
CA THR A 186 13.52 22.35 39.53
C THR A 186 13.35 21.02 40.27
N GLY A 187 13.56 19.88 39.60
CA GLY A 187 13.62 18.57 40.20
C GLY A 187 12.32 17.73 40.15
N TYR A 188 11.31 18.19 39.44
CA TYR A 188 10.12 17.36 39.21
C TYR A 188 10.46 16.21 38.27
N SER A 189 9.97 15.01 38.60
CA SER A 189 10.08 13.86 37.70
C SER A 189 9.18 14.03 36.48
N LEU A 190 9.55 13.38 35.35
CA LEU A 190 8.72 13.42 34.14
C LEU A 190 7.30 12.93 34.38
N ARG A 191 7.09 11.98 35.30
CA ARG A 191 5.75 11.49 35.66
C ARG A 191 4.94 12.58 36.37
N GLN A 192 5.51 13.27 37.37
CA GLN A 192 4.87 14.38 38.07
C GLN A 192 4.53 15.53 37.12
N THR A 193 5.44 15.82 36.17
CA THR A 193 5.21 16.83 35.12
C THR A 193 4.03 16.44 34.22
N CYS A 194 3.93 15.16 33.79
CA CYS A 194 2.78 14.67 33.03
C CYS A 194 1.46 14.81 33.79
N GLU A 195 1.43 14.42 35.08
CA GLU A 195 0.25 14.52 35.93
C GLU A 195 -0.18 15.97 36.09
N TYR A 196 0.76 16.88 36.32
CA TYR A 196 0.48 18.30 36.43
C TYR A 196 -0.14 18.86 35.15
N LEU A 197 0.49 18.62 33.97
CA LEU A 197 -0.01 19.10 32.67
C LEU A 197 -1.39 18.55 32.34
N THR A 198 -1.64 17.30 32.71
CA THR A 198 -2.97 16.66 32.54
C THR A 198 -4.00 17.32 33.44
N ASN A 199 -3.68 17.55 34.70
CA ASN A 199 -4.58 18.13 35.70
C ASN A 199 -4.99 19.58 35.40
N ILE A 200 -4.07 20.39 34.81
CA ILE A 200 -4.39 21.75 34.37
C ILE A 200 -5.10 21.79 33.03
N GLY A 201 -5.40 20.62 32.43
CA GLY A 201 -6.20 20.51 31.20
C GLY A 201 -5.47 20.92 29.93
N LEU A 202 -4.13 21.00 29.92
CA LEU A 202 -3.35 21.28 28.72
C LEU A 202 -3.39 20.08 27.78
N LYS A 203 -3.80 20.33 26.54
CA LYS A 203 -3.86 19.28 25.49
C LYS A 203 -2.51 19.08 24.80
N THR A 204 -2.22 17.86 24.47
CA THR A 204 -1.08 17.55 23.59
C THR A 204 -1.35 18.02 22.15
N ARG A 205 -0.33 18.16 21.30
CA ARG A 205 -0.47 18.50 19.87
C ARG A 205 -1.45 17.58 19.12
N ARG A 206 -1.61 16.32 19.54
CA ARG A 206 -2.56 15.36 18.98
C ARG A 206 -3.93 15.41 19.63
N SER A 207 -4.24 16.49 20.36
CA SER A 207 -5.50 16.69 21.08
C SER A 207 -5.84 15.61 22.10
N ASN A 208 -4.84 14.90 22.63
CA ASN A 208 -5.02 13.96 23.73
C ASN A 208 -5.06 14.73 25.05
N ASP A 209 -6.00 14.39 25.93
CA ASP A 209 -6.17 15.01 27.23
C ASP A 209 -5.14 14.50 28.28
N VAL A 210 -4.42 13.40 27.97
CA VAL A 210 -3.47 12.78 28.90
C VAL A 210 -2.04 12.89 28.35
N TRP A 211 -1.17 13.51 29.14
CA TRP A 211 0.26 13.58 28.85
C TRP A 211 0.95 12.28 29.24
N LYS A 212 1.82 11.78 28.37
CA LYS A 212 2.62 10.56 28.61
C LYS A 212 4.09 10.90 28.72
N VAL A 213 4.82 10.17 29.56
CA VAL A 213 6.28 10.33 29.73
C VAL A 213 7.02 10.25 28.40
N SER A 214 6.62 9.36 27.51
CA SER A 214 7.19 9.27 26.15
C SER A 214 7.02 10.57 25.36
N THR A 215 5.93 11.31 25.54
CA THR A 215 5.72 12.61 24.87
C THR A 215 6.69 13.65 25.38
N LEU A 216 6.93 13.72 26.70
CA LEU A 216 7.90 14.65 27.29
C LEU A 216 9.33 14.32 26.89
N ILE A 217 9.71 13.04 26.83
CA ILE A 217 11.06 12.62 26.37
C ILE A 217 11.32 13.11 24.93
N TRP A 218 10.30 13.09 24.07
CA TRP A 218 10.43 13.58 22.70
C TRP A 218 10.42 15.10 22.58
N MET A 219 9.99 15.81 23.61
CA MET A 219 10.00 17.28 23.66
C MET A 219 11.32 17.84 24.21
N LEU A 220 11.93 17.17 25.18
CA LEU A 220 13.19 17.54 25.85
C LEU A 220 14.41 17.05 25.10
#